data_6e65c677d879a362a939a63bc87351b9
#
_entry.id   6e65c677d879a362a939a63bc87351b9
#
_cell.length_a   1.000
_cell.length_b   1.000
_cell.length_c   1.000
_cell.angle_alpha   90.00
_cell.angle_beta   90.00
_cell.angle_gamma   90.00
#
_symmetry.space_group_name_H-M   'P 1'
#
loop_
_entity.id
_entity.type
_entity.pdbx_description
1 polymer ?
#
loop_
_entity_poly.entity_id
_entity_poly.type
_entity_poly.pdbx_seq_one_letter_code
_entity_poly.pdbx_strand_id
1 'polypeptide(L)'
;MFRKLLNSELGRPGLEQYRELAKSPVTVILDNVRSRHNIGSAFRTSDAFKAERIILCGISSTPPSPEIHKSALGAEFSVEWVWRESTTEAVKELKDKGYTIIGVEQTEHSVSTDMFLSGDMRLEKDKKYAVIFGNEVHGISQDVVDLCDITLEIPQWGTKHTLNVSVAIGIVLYVLTPRD
;
A
#
# COMPACT_ATOMS: atom_id res chain seq x y z
N MET A 1 -34.68 -10.51 0.37
CA MET A 1 -33.91 -11.37 -0.57
C MET A 1 -32.77 -10.53 -1.16
N PHE A 2 -31.50 -10.99 -1.12
CA PHE A 2 -30.36 -10.27 -1.68
C PHE A 2 -30.07 -10.74 -3.11
N ARG A 3 -29.93 -9.81 -4.06
CA ARG A 3 -29.57 -10.07 -5.46
C ARG A 3 -28.09 -9.68 -5.68
N LYS A 4 -27.33 -10.56 -6.31
CA LYS A 4 -25.94 -10.23 -6.72
C LYS A 4 -25.99 -9.22 -7.88
N LEU A 5 -25.22 -8.14 -7.75
CA LEU A 5 -25.05 -7.15 -8.80
C LEU A 5 -24.11 -7.68 -9.91
N LEU A 6 -24.39 -7.31 -11.15
CA LEU A 6 -23.48 -7.53 -12.28
C LEU A 6 -22.38 -6.47 -12.27
N ASN A 7 -21.22 -6.78 -12.86
CA ASN A 7 -20.10 -5.83 -12.93
C ASN A 7 -20.49 -4.52 -13.63
N SER A 8 -21.35 -4.57 -14.64
CA SER A 8 -21.89 -3.40 -15.34
C SER A 8 -22.75 -2.48 -14.47
N GLU A 9 -23.30 -3.01 -13.38
CA GLU A 9 -24.14 -2.24 -12.45
C GLU A 9 -23.33 -1.52 -11.36
N LEU A 10 -22.03 -1.84 -11.24
CA LEU A 10 -21.17 -1.26 -10.20
C LEU A 10 -20.66 0.16 -10.52
N GLY A 11 -20.89 0.66 -11.73
CA GLY A 11 -20.48 2.00 -12.14
C GLY A 11 -18.97 2.26 -12.03
N ARG A 12 -18.13 1.23 -12.20
CA ARG A 12 -16.68 1.37 -12.11
C ARG A 12 -16.13 2.17 -13.30
N PRO A 13 -15.21 3.11 -13.07
CA PRO A 13 -14.63 3.91 -14.15
C PRO A 13 -13.79 3.03 -15.08
N GLY A 14 -13.74 3.41 -16.36
CA GLY A 14 -12.74 2.87 -17.29
C GLY A 14 -11.34 3.40 -16.99
N LEU A 15 -10.31 2.84 -17.65
CA LEU A 15 -8.91 3.14 -17.39
C LEU A 15 -8.58 4.65 -17.53
N GLU A 16 -9.05 5.30 -18.59
CA GLU A 16 -8.82 6.73 -18.83
C GLU A 16 -9.49 7.58 -17.74
N GLN A 17 -10.76 7.31 -17.45
CA GLN A 17 -11.48 8.00 -16.39
C GLN A 17 -10.82 7.81 -15.02
N TYR A 18 -10.32 6.59 -14.73
CA TYR A 18 -9.63 6.33 -13.48
C TYR A 18 -8.37 7.18 -13.32
N ARG A 19 -7.63 7.43 -14.40
CA ARG A 19 -6.42 8.27 -14.37
C ARG A 19 -6.72 9.72 -14.00
N GLU A 20 -7.88 10.22 -14.39
CA GLU A 20 -8.33 11.60 -14.12
C GLU A 20 -8.95 11.76 -12.71
N LEU A 21 -9.31 10.68 -12.04
CA LEU A 21 -9.87 10.75 -10.70
C LEU A 21 -8.86 11.27 -9.69
N ALA A 22 -9.36 12.05 -8.73
CA ALA A 22 -8.58 12.40 -7.55
C ALA A 22 -8.14 11.11 -6.82
N LYS A 23 -6.84 11.03 -6.53
CA LYS A 23 -6.24 9.90 -5.82
C LYS A 23 -6.26 10.13 -4.32
N SER A 24 -6.22 9.05 -3.55
CA SER A 24 -5.94 9.17 -2.12
C SER A 24 -4.51 9.69 -1.92
N PRO A 25 -4.22 10.40 -0.82
CA PRO A 25 -2.88 10.97 -0.60
C PRO A 25 -1.85 9.93 -0.17
N VAL A 26 -2.04 8.66 -0.55
CA VAL A 26 -1.24 7.52 -0.11
C VAL A 26 -0.42 6.95 -1.27
N THR A 27 0.90 7.01 -1.14
CA THR A 27 1.87 6.26 -1.97
C THR A 27 2.21 4.95 -1.26
N VAL A 28 2.15 3.83 -1.98
CA VAL A 28 2.55 2.51 -1.46
C VAL A 28 4.00 2.24 -1.83
N ILE A 29 4.83 1.83 -0.87
CA ILE A 29 6.21 1.40 -1.10
C ILE A 29 6.32 -0.10 -0.81
N LEU A 30 6.85 -0.86 -1.76
CA LEU A 30 7.13 -2.28 -1.61
C LEU A 30 8.64 -2.47 -1.44
N ASP A 31 9.06 -2.66 -0.18
CA ASP A 31 10.46 -2.82 0.19
C ASP A 31 10.92 -4.28 0.01
N ASN A 32 11.62 -4.56 -1.07
CA ASN A 32 12.17 -5.88 -1.36
C ASN A 32 11.12 -7.02 -1.35
N VAL A 33 9.90 -6.77 -1.80
CA VAL A 33 8.85 -7.78 -1.89
C VAL A 33 9.16 -8.77 -3.00
N ARG A 34 9.32 -10.06 -2.65
CA ARG A 34 9.81 -11.11 -3.56
C ARG A 34 8.72 -11.70 -4.45
N SER A 35 7.53 -11.85 -3.91
CA SER A 35 6.44 -12.53 -4.59
C SER A 35 5.78 -11.64 -5.62
N ARG A 36 5.92 -11.99 -6.90
CA ARG A 36 5.23 -11.30 -8.00
C ARG A 36 3.70 -11.33 -7.88
N HIS A 37 3.15 -12.39 -7.28
CA HIS A 37 1.72 -12.46 -6.98
C HIS A 37 1.30 -11.44 -5.91
N ASN A 38 2.13 -11.24 -4.87
CA ASN A 38 1.87 -10.21 -3.86
C ASN A 38 1.96 -8.81 -4.48
N ILE A 39 2.95 -8.58 -5.36
CA ILE A 39 3.09 -7.32 -6.09
C ILE A 39 1.85 -7.05 -6.96
N GLY A 40 1.39 -8.04 -7.73
CA GLY A 40 0.17 -7.89 -8.53
C GLY A 40 -1.08 -7.64 -7.68
N SER A 41 -1.19 -8.32 -6.54
CA SER A 41 -2.27 -8.06 -5.57
C SER A 41 -2.18 -6.65 -4.98
N ALA A 42 -0.96 -6.13 -4.75
CA ALA A 42 -0.75 -4.75 -4.31
C ALA A 42 -1.26 -3.74 -5.36
N PHE A 43 -0.98 -3.96 -6.65
CA PHE A 43 -1.54 -3.14 -7.73
C PHE A 43 -3.06 -3.13 -7.69
N ARG A 44 -3.68 -4.32 -7.62
CA ARG A 44 -5.14 -4.45 -7.59
C ARG A 44 -5.76 -3.76 -6.37
N THR A 45 -5.13 -3.88 -5.22
CA THR A 45 -5.59 -3.24 -3.99
C THR A 45 -5.40 -1.73 -4.06
N SER A 46 -4.27 -1.26 -4.58
CA SER A 46 -3.98 0.17 -4.78
C SER A 46 -4.96 0.83 -5.75
N ASP A 47 -5.35 0.12 -6.82
CA ASP A 47 -6.43 0.55 -7.72
C ASP A 47 -7.75 0.71 -6.97
N ALA A 48 -8.16 -0.31 -6.21
CA ALA A 48 -9.42 -0.32 -5.47
C ALA A 48 -9.55 0.84 -4.47
N PHE A 49 -8.44 1.25 -3.84
CA PHE A 49 -8.39 2.35 -2.88
C PHE A 49 -7.85 3.66 -3.47
N LYS A 50 -7.70 3.75 -4.79
CA LYS A 50 -7.23 4.93 -5.51
C LYS A 50 -5.90 5.47 -4.96
N ALA A 51 -4.97 4.60 -4.56
CA ALA A 51 -3.63 5.02 -4.11
C ALA A 51 -2.95 5.92 -5.16
N GLU A 52 -2.16 6.91 -4.70
CA GLU A 52 -1.49 7.85 -5.58
C GLU A 52 -0.57 7.13 -6.58
N ARG A 53 0.26 6.22 -6.06
CA ARG A 53 1.18 5.38 -6.87
C ARG A 53 1.74 4.23 -6.07
N ILE A 54 2.50 3.36 -6.75
CA ILE A 54 3.34 2.34 -6.13
C ILE A 54 4.81 2.63 -6.43
N ILE A 55 5.67 2.51 -5.42
CA ILE A 55 7.13 2.50 -5.57
C ILE A 55 7.63 1.08 -5.27
N LEU A 56 8.22 0.46 -6.27
CA LEU A 56 8.81 -0.87 -6.17
C LEU A 56 10.29 -0.71 -5.87
N CYS A 57 10.77 -1.23 -4.74
CA CYS A 57 12.15 -1.04 -4.32
C CYS A 57 12.97 -2.34 -4.35
N GLY A 58 14.26 -2.19 -4.65
CA GLY A 58 15.25 -3.25 -4.60
C GLY A 58 14.90 -4.44 -5.50
N ILE A 59 14.78 -5.63 -4.90
CA ILE A 59 14.48 -6.87 -5.63
C ILE A 59 13.01 -7.04 -6.02
N SER A 60 12.13 -6.07 -5.68
CA SER A 60 10.73 -6.11 -6.08
C SER A 60 10.62 -6.09 -7.61
N SER A 61 10.01 -7.13 -8.17
CA SER A 61 9.82 -7.23 -9.63
C SER A 61 8.87 -6.17 -10.14
N THR A 62 9.09 -5.76 -11.40
CA THR A 62 8.28 -4.73 -12.07
C THR A 62 7.42 -5.31 -13.18
N PRO A 63 6.31 -4.66 -13.56
CA PRO A 63 5.69 -4.89 -14.86
C PRO A 63 6.67 -4.58 -16.03
N PRO A 64 6.55 -5.26 -17.21
CA PRO A 64 5.61 -6.34 -17.47
C PRO A 64 6.06 -7.68 -16.91
N SER A 65 5.17 -8.40 -16.27
CA SER A 65 5.39 -9.76 -15.77
C SER A 65 4.08 -10.54 -15.81
N PRO A 66 4.06 -11.76 -16.40
CA PRO A 66 2.84 -12.57 -16.44
C PRO A 66 2.26 -12.89 -15.08
N GLU A 67 3.10 -13.12 -14.07
CA GLU A 67 2.67 -13.41 -12.70
C GLU A 67 2.05 -12.20 -12.01
N ILE A 68 2.63 -11.00 -12.25
CA ILE A 68 2.06 -9.73 -11.76
C ILE A 68 0.70 -9.52 -12.44
N HIS A 69 0.65 -9.61 -13.77
CA HIS A 69 -0.58 -9.42 -14.54
C HIS A 69 -1.71 -10.34 -14.08
N LYS A 70 -1.40 -11.61 -13.82
CA LYS A 70 -2.38 -12.62 -13.38
C LYS A 70 -3.08 -12.23 -12.08
N SER A 71 -2.42 -11.56 -11.15
CA SER A 71 -2.99 -11.14 -9.87
C SER A 71 -3.47 -9.68 -9.86
N ALA A 72 -2.83 -8.82 -10.64
CA ALA A 72 -3.22 -7.42 -10.80
C ALA A 72 -4.50 -7.25 -11.63
N LEU A 73 -4.78 -8.16 -12.57
CA LEU A 73 -5.94 -8.11 -13.48
C LEU A 73 -6.06 -6.78 -14.24
N GLY A 74 -4.93 -6.22 -14.67
CA GLY A 74 -4.86 -4.96 -15.42
C GLY A 74 -4.64 -3.72 -14.56
N ALA A 75 -4.65 -3.83 -13.23
CA ALA A 75 -4.43 -2.68 -12.34
C ALA A 75 -3.01 -2.09 -12.47
N GLU A 76 -2.04 -2.83 -12.99
CA GLU A 76 -0.70 -2.32 -13.32
C GLU A 76 -0.70 -1.28 -14.46
N PHE A 77 -1.81 -1.14 -15.18
CA PHE A 77 -2.00 -0.11 -16.21
C PHE A 77 -2.76 1.12 -15.69
N SER A 78 -3.51 0.98 -14.59
CA SER A 78 -4.29 2.07 -13.98
C SER A 78 -3.54 2.80 -12.88
N VAL A 79 -2.77 2.08 -12.07
CA VAL A 79 -1.98 2.64 -10.97
C VAL A 79 -0.61 3.06 -11.48
N GLU A 80 -0.23 4.31 -11.25
CA GLU A 80 1.13 4.77 -11.52
C GLU A 80 2.14 4.01 -10.67
N TRP A 81 3.30 3.70 -11.25
CA TRP A 81 4.38 3.07 -10.51
C TRP A 81 5.75 3.50 -11.02
N VAL A 82 6.72 3.39 -10.13
CA VAL A 82 8.15 3.59 -10.44
C VAL A 82 8.98 2.54 -9.70
N TRP A 83 10.16 2.25 -10.22
CA TRP A 83 11.14 1.43 -9.53
C TRP A 83 12.27 2.31 -8.94
N ARG A 84 12.80 1.90 -7.79
CA ARG A 84 13.95 2.49 -7.12
C ARG A 84 14.90 1.39 -6.64
N GLU A 85 16.19 1.61 -6.77
CA GLU A 85 17.20 0.66 -6.33
C GLU A 85 17.22 0.52 -4.80
N SER A 86 17.07 1.61 -4.08
CA SER A 86 17.14 1.69 -2.62
C SER A 86 15.85 2.23 -2.02
N THR A 87 15.29 1.50 -1.05
CA THR A 87 14.14 1.96 -0.27
C THR A 87 14.50 3.15 0.59
N THR A 88 15.69 3.12 1.22
CA THR A 88 16.19 4.22 2.04
C THR A 88 16.28 5.54 1.28
N GLU A 89 16.78 5.50 0.03
CA GLU A 89 16.86 6.70 -0.81
C GLU A 89 15.48 7.16 -1.28
N ALA A 90 14.62 6.23 -1.68
CA ALA A 90 13.25 6.54 -2.06
C ALA A 90 12.49 7.23 -0.90
N VAL A 91 12.68 6.76 0.32
CA VAL A 91 12.07 7.34 1.52
C VAL A 91 12.62 8.75 1.78
N LYS A 92 13.93 8.96 1.68
CA LYS A 92 14.54 10.31 1.83
C LYS A 92 14.01 11.30 0.79
N GLU A 93 13.94 10.88 -0.50
CA GLU A 93 13.33 11.71 -1.56
C GLU A 93 11.88 12.12 -1.25
N LEU A 94 11.09 11.23 -0.65
CA LEU A 94 9.71 11.52 -0.28
C LEU A 94 9.62 12.44 0.95
N LYS A 95 10.50 12.25 1.95
CA LYS A 95 10.58 13.17 3.10
C LYS A 95 10.94 14.60 2.66
N ASP A 96 11.88 14.74 1.73
CA ASP A 96 12.27 16.04 1.16
C ASP A 96 11.10 16.72 0.41
N LYS A 97 10.15 15.91 -0.09
CA LYS A 97 8.89 16.38 -0.72
C LYS A 97 7.74 16.56 0.26
N GLY A 98 7.99 16.44 1.56
CA GLY A 98 7.01 16.66 2.62
C GLY A 98 6.04 15.50 2.87
N TYR A 99 6.38 14.27 2.44
CA TYR A 99 5.58 13.09 2.79
C TYR A 99 5.81 12.68 4.25
N THR A 100 4.75 12.28 4.92
CA THR A 100 4.84 11.54 6.18
C THR A 100 5.03 10.07 5.87
N ILE A 101 6.04 9.46 6.48
CA ILE A 101 6.45 8.07 6.22
C ILE A 101 5.86 7.15 7.29
N ILE A 102 5.11 6.16 6.84
CA ILE A 102 4.48 5.14 7.69
C ILE A 102 5.08 3.78 7.35
N GLY A 103 5.80 3.16 8.28
CA GLY A 103 6.26 1.79 8.16
C GLY A 103 5.23 0.81 8.72
N VAL A 104 4.79 -0.19 7.93
CA VAL A 104 3.89 -1.24 8.43
C VAL A 104 4.74 -2.36 9.02
N GLU A 105 4.99 -2.27 10.33
CA GLU A 105 5.89 -3.18 11.04
C GLU A 105 5.54 -3.22 12.54
N GLN A 106 5.87 -4.34 13.18
CA GLN A 106 5.73 -4.51 14.63
C GLN A 106 6.98 -3.96 15.32
N THR A 107 6.85 -2.80 15.94
CA THR A 107 7.95 -2.13 16.66
C THR A 107 7.55 -1.77 18.09
N GLU A 108 8.55 -1.37 18.89
CA GLU A 108 8.28 -0.75 20.18
C GLU A 108 7.45 0.49 20.01
N HIS A 109 6.46 0.89 20.37
CA HIS A 109 5.67 2.13 20.17
C HIS A 109 4.93 2.21 18.82
N SER A 110 4.72 1.09 18.12
CA SER A 110 3.86 1.09 16.94
C SER A 110 2.44 1.52 17.27
N VAL A 111 1.83 2.24 16.34
CA VAL A 111 0.43 2.65 16.42
C VAL A 111 -0.45 1.51 15.89
N SER A 112 -1.51 1.16 16.61
CA SER A 112 -2.47 0.16 16.14
C SER A 112 -3.36 0.71 15.03
N THR A 113 -3.67 -0.11 14.01
CA THR A 113 -4.71 0.19 13.02
C THR A 113 -6.08 0.46 13.66
N ASP A 114 -6.34 -0.04 14.86
CA ASP A 114 -7.60 0.18 15.57
C ASP A 114 -7.82 1.66 15.92
N MET A 115 -6.76 2.45 16.12
CA MET A 115 -6.86 3.89 16.36
C MET A 115 -7.42 4.65 15.15
N PHE A 116 -7.15 4.17 13.94
CA PHE A 116 -7.76 4.74 12.73
C PHE A 116 -9.20 4.27 12.54
N LEU A 117 -9.51 3.05 12.93
CA LEU A 117 -10.89 2.51 12.86
C LEU A 117 -11.82 3.17 13.87
N SER A 118 -11.34 3.44 15.09
CA SER A 118 -12.10 4.17 16.13
C SER A 118 -12.27 5.66 15.79
N GLY A 119 -11.41 6.20 14.93
CA GLY A 119 -11.37 7.62 14.59
C GLY A 119 -10.52 8.47 15.53
N ASP A 120 -9.78 7.85 16.45
CA ASP A 120 -8.83 8.52 17.36
C ASP A 120 -7.62 9.06 16.56
N MET A 121 -7.30 8.43 15.43
CA MET A 121 -6.34 8.93 14.45
C MET A 121 -6.97 9.05 13.06
N ARG A 122 -6.50 10.01 12.29
CA ARG A 122 -6.89 10.21 10.88
C ARG A 122 -5.73 10.80 10.10
N LEU A 123 -5.67 10.48 8.81
CA LEU A 123 -4.79 11.18 7.90
C LEU A 123 -5.27 12.63 7.72
N GLU A 124 -4.35 13.58 7.74
CA GLU A 124 -4.65 14.99 7.50
C GLU A 124 -4.89 15.21 6.00
N LYS A 125 -5.92 15.98 5.64
CA LYS A 125 -6.38 16.15 4.24
C LYS A 125 -5.32 16.75 3.32
N ASP A 126 -4.47 17.63 3.85
CA ASP A 126 -3.50 18.39 3.05
C ASP A 126 -2.09 17.78 3.10
N LYS A 127 -1.94 16.60 3.69
CA LYS A 127 -0.66 15.88 3.77
C LYS A 127 -0.64 14.69 2.84
N LYS A 128 0.56 14.37 2.38
CA LYS A 128 0.86 13.16 1.61
C LYS A 128 1.54 12.13 2.50
N TYR A 129 1.23 10.88 2.26
CA TYR A 129 1.71 9.76 3.04
C TYR A 129 2.39 8.72 2.15
N ALA A 130 3.50 8.16 2.61
CA ALA A 130 4.12 7.01 2.00
C ALA A 130 4.07 5.84 2.99
N VAL A 131 3.44 4.74 2.57
CA VAL A 131 3.21 3.56 3.40
C VAL A 131 4.09 2.43 2.91
N ILE A 132 5.00 1.96 3.76
CA ILE A 132 6.02 0.96 3.43
C ILE A 132 5.55 -0.41 3.90
N PHE A 133 5.63 -1.39 3.00
CA PHE A 133 5.41 -2.80 3.29
C PHE A 133 6.69 -3.56 2.97
N GLY A 134 7.19 -4.31 3.94
CA GLY A 134 8.47 -4.99 3.87
C GLY A 134 8.43 -6.36 3.21
N ASN A 135 9.62 -6.94 3.12
CA ASN A 135 9.88 -8.29 2.64
C ASN A 135 9.10 -9.35 3.45
N GLU A 136 8.66 -10.42 2.78
CA GLU A 136 7.83 -11.48 3.39
C GLU A 136 8.54 -12.26 4.51
N VAL A 137 9.86 -12.21 4.56
CA VAL A 137 10.67 -12.96 5.54
C VAL A 137 11.27 -12.04 6.60
N HIS A 138 11.78 -10.88 6.19
CA HIS A 138 12.57 -9.99 7.03
C HIS A 138 11.83 -8.71 7.45
N GLY A 139 10.64 -8.49 6.90
CA GLY A 139 9.92 -7.24 7.15
C GLY A 139 10.62 -6.04 6.52
N ILE A 140 10.46 -4.88 7.13
CA ILE A 140 11.15 -3.63 6.78
C ILE A 140 12.52 -3.63 7.47
N SER A 141 13.59 -3.29 6.73
CA SER A 141 14.93 -3.20 7.32
C SER A 141 15.03 -2.06 8.35
N GLN A 142 15.89 -2.24 9.38
CA GLN A 142 15.98 -1.29 10.48
C GLN A 142 16.36 0.14 10.02
N ASP A 143 17.24 0.26 9.04
CA ASP A 143 17.63 1.55 8.46
C ASP A 143 16.47 2.29 7.77
N VAL A 144 15.48 1.56 7.25
CA VAL A 144 14.24 2.12 6.70
C VAL A 144 13.25 2.43 7.83
N VAL A 145 13.13 1.56 8.84
CA VAL A 145 12.29 1.82 10.04
C VAL A 145 12.74 3.10 10.74
N ASP A 146 14.03 3.33 10.87
CA ASP A 146 14.62 4.52 11.52
C ASP A 146 14.28 5.84 10.77
N LEU A 147 13.86 5.76 9.52
CA LEU A 147 13.39 6.90 8.72
C LEU A 147 11.88 7.12 8.80
N CYS A 148 11.12 6.18 9.37
CA CYS A 148 9.67 6.31 9.49
C CYS A 148 9.31 7.39 10.52
N ASP A 149 8.26 8.15 10.24
CA ASP A 149 7.68 9.10 11.18
C ASP A 149 6.67 8.39 12.11
N ILE A 150 6.08 7.31 11.61
CA ILE A 150 5.12 6.45 12.33
C ILE A 150 5.39 4.99 11.94
N THR A 151 5.33 4.08 12.89
CA THR A 151 5.18 2.65 12.61
C THR A 151 3.76 2.22 12.94
N LEU A 152 3.16 1.44 12.05
CA LEU A 152 1.76 1.01 12.12
C LEU A 152 1.70 -0.50 12.21
N GLU A 153 1.00 -1.03 13.20
CA GLU A 153 0.79 -2.47 13.33
C GLU A 153 -0.69 -2.87 13.13
N ILE A 154 -0.88 -4.06 12.60
CA ILE A 154 -2.17 -4.73 12.55
C ILE A 154 -2.22 -5.70 13.72
N PRO A 155 -3.08 -5.49 14.73
CA PRO A 155 -3.21 -6.41 15.84
C PRO A 155 -3.55 -7.84 15.41
N GLN A 156 -2.90 -8.81 15.99
CA GLN A 156 -3.06 -10.23 15.67
C GLN A 156 -3.15 -11.05 16.95
N TRP A 157 -4.03 -12.04 16.97
CA TRP A 157 -4.28 -12.92 18.14
C TRP A 157 -4.07 -14.40 17.84
N GLY A 158 -3.54 -14.71 16.67
CA GLY A 158 -3.29 -16.08 16.23
C GLY A 158 -1.90 -16.58 16.61
N THR A 159 -1.55 -17.76 16.14
CA THR A 159 -0.23 -18.39 16.37
C THR A 159 0.85 -17.92 15.40
N LYS A 160 0.50 -17.24 14.35
CA LYS A 160 1.44 -16.71 13.35
C LYS A 160 1.84 -15.28 13.70
N HIS A 161 3.09 -14.95 13.44
CA HIS A 161 3.65 -13.64 13.78
C HIS A 161 3.38 -12.58 12.72
N THR A 162 3.06 -12.98 11.49
CA THR A 162 2.87 -12.06 10.36
C THR A 162 1.69 -12.45 9.49
N LEU A 163 1.09 -11.47 8.84
CA LEU A 163 0.14 -11.64 7.73
C LEU A 163 0.90 -11.72 6.39
N ASN A 164 0.28 -12.32 5.39
CA ASN A 164 0.75 -12.15 4.02
C ASN A 164 0.74 -10.65 3.66
N VAL A 165 1.82 -10.17 3.02
CA VAL A 165 1.99 -8.75 2.71
C VAL A 165 0.83 -8.17 1.89
N SER A 166 0.26 -8.92 0.95
CA SER A 166 -0.88 -8.45 0.16
C SER A 166 -2.16 -8.31 0.99
N VAL A 167 -2.31 -9.10 2.03
CA VAL A 167 -3.41 -8.97 3.01
C VAL A 167 -3.18 -7.74 3.88
N ALA A 168 -1.96 -7.55 4.38
CA ALA A 168 -1.59 -6.37 5.16
C ALA A 168 -1.84 -5.07 4.37
N ILE A 169 -1.46 -5.03 3.08
CA ILE A 169 -1.74 -3.90 2.18
C ILE A 169 -3.25 -3.62 2.12
N GLY A 170 -4.07 -4.66 1.98
CA GLY A 170 -5.53 -4.52 1.91
C GLY A 170 -6.11 -3.91 3.17
N ILE A 171 -5.71 -4.41 4.34
CA ILE A 171 -6.17 -3.91 5.63
C ILE A 171 -5.75 -2.46 5.83
N VAL A 172 -4.46 -2.15 5.62
CA VAL A 172 -3.90 -0.83 5.87
C VAL A 172 -4.50 0.22 4.91
N LEU A 173 -4.59 -0.06 3.61
CA LEU A 173 -5.21 0.86 2.67
C LEU A 173 -6.69 1.09 2.96
N TYR A 174 -7.42 0.04 3.37
CA TYR A 174 -8.81 0.19 3.81
C TYR A 174 -8.96 1.11 5.03
N VAL A 175 -8.03 1.02 5.97
CA VAL A 175 -8.03 1.82 7.20
C VAL A 175 -7.61 3.27 6.94
N LEU A 176 -6.59 3.47 6.10
CA LEU A 176 -6.01 4.79 5.86
C LEU A 176 -6.72 5.60 4.78
N THR A 177 -7.44 4.95 3.84
CA THR A 177 -8.13 5.69 2.78
C THR A 177 -9.32 6.46 3.36
N PRO A 178 -9.39 7.80 3.15
CA PRO A 178 -10.52 8.60 3.59
C PRO A 178 -11.83 8.05 3.02
N ARG A 179 -12.84 7.99 3.85
CA ARG A 179 -14.22 7.65 3.45
C ARG A 179 -15.00 8.94 3.39
N ASP A 180 -15.36 9.35 2.19
CA ASP A 180 -16.28 10.47 1.97
C ASP A 180 -17.69 10.11 2.45
#